data_70d950a75464eea8840438f153a92568
#
_entry.id   70d950a75464eea8840438f153a92568
#
_cell.length_a   1.000
_cell.length_b   1.000
_cell.length_c   1.000
_cell.angle_alpha   90.00
_cell.angle_beta   90.00
_cell.angle_gamma   90.00
#
_symmetry.space_group_name_H-M   'P 1'
#
loop_
_entity.id
_entity.type
_entity.pdbx_description
1 polymer ?
#
loop_
_entity_poly.entity_id
_entity_poly.type
_entity_poly.pdbx_seq_one_letter_code
_entity_poly.pdbx_strand_id
1 'polypeptide(L)'
;MIEKKRILVFPCGSEIALELHRALIHSIHFDLIGANSVEDHGLYVYERYIGDVPYVTDDNFISSIQSIVKQYQIDAIYPAMDSAITILKANESVLGCRVISSPSDTTEICSSKEKTYNLLKTVIRTPLTFDQSKIKSFPIFVKPKIGYGSRGCACVRSFEELSVYNDTQEDFL
;
A
#
# COMPACT_ATOMS: atom_id res chain seq x y z
N MET A 1 -19.49 4.83 30.26
CA MET A 1 -18.14 4.91 29.64
C MET A 1 -18.33 4.79 28.13
N ILE A 2 -17.64 5.60 27.36
CA ILE A 2 -17.66 5.46 25.88
C ILE A 2 -16.84 4.23 25.53
N GLU A 3 -17.45 3.26 24.84
CA GLU A 3 -16.73 2.09 24.32
C GLU A 3 -15.82 2.52 23.17
N LYS A 4 -14.52 2.26 23.30
CA LYS A 4 -13.56 2.61 22.26
C LYS A 4 -13.67 1.64 21.08
N LYS A 5 -13.56 2.18 19.86
CA LYS A 5 -13.45 1.39 18.64
C LYS A 5 -12.02 0.86 18.48
N ARG A 6 -11.89 -0.45 18.25
CA ARG A 6 -10.59 -1.11 18.06
C ARG A 6 -10.17 -1.05 16.61
N ILE A 7 -9.04 -0.43 16.37
CA ILE A 7 -8.48 -0.23 15.02
C ILE A 7 -7.22 -1.06 14.88
N LEU A 8 -7.23 -2.03 13.97
CA LEU A 8 -6.03 -2.76 13.57
C LEU A 8 -5.25 -1.90 12.57
N VAL A 9 -3.99 -1.61 12.87
CA VAL A 9 -3.09 -0.86 11.98
C VAL A 9 -2.07 -1.82 11.37
N PHE A 10 -2.05 -1.96 10.05
CA PHE A 10 -1.16 -2.89 9.34
C PHE A 10 -0.60 -2.29 8.04
N PRO A 11 0.71 -2.40 7.79
CA PRO A 11 1.78 -2.72 8.72
C PRO A 11 2.03 -1.55 9.69
N CYS A 12 2.17 -1.85 10.97
CA CYS A 12 2.18 -0.82 12.02
C CYS A 12 3.52 -0.09 12.19
N GLY A 13 4.60 -0.59 11.62
CA GLY A 13 5.92 0.06 11.66
C GLY A 13 6.18 1.03 10.52
N SER A 14 5.27 1.19 9.58
CA SER A 14 5.39 2.20 8.52
C SER A 14 5.29 3.62 9.09
N GLU A 15 5.90 4.60 8.40
CA GLU A 15 5.84 6.00 8.83
C GLU A 15 4.40 6.50 9.00
N ILE A 16 3.52 6.16 8.06
CA ILE A 16 2.10 6.50 8.11
C ILE A 16 1.43 5.92 9.38
N ALA A 17 1.74 4.67 9.72
CA ALA A 17 1.20 4.02 10.91
C ALA A 17 1.71 4.66 12.20
N LEU A 18 2.97 5.06 12.25
CA LEU A 18 3.56 5.74 13.40
C LEU A 18 2.96 7.15 13.58
N GLU A 19 2.71 7.89 12.49
CA GLU A 19 2.02 9.18 12.54
C GLU A 19 0.57 9.03 13.01
N LEU A 20 -0.15 8.01 12.51
CA LEU A 20 -1.50 7.70 12.99
C LEU A 20 -1.51 7.40 14.49
N HIS A 21 -0.54 6.60 14.96
CA HIS A 21 -0.40 6.29 16.38
C HIS A 21 -0.19 7.55 17.21
N ARG A 22 0.74 8.44 16.82
CA ARG A 22 0.98 9.72 17.51
C ARG A 22 -0.28 10.58 17.58
N ALA A 23 -1.05 10.62 16.50
CA ALA A 23 -2.28 11.42 16.43
C ALA A 23 -3.40 10.86 17.35
N LEU A 24 -3.45 9.56 17.56
CA LEU A 24 -4.59 8.90 18.20
C LEU A 24 -4.31 8.23 19.55
N ILE A 25 -3.07 8.16 20.01
CA ILE A 25 -2.69 7.44 21.25
C ILE A 25 -3.48 7.93 22.48
N HIS A 26 -3.85 9.19 22.53
CA HIS A 26 -4.65 9.76 23.62
C HIS A 26 -6.15 9.88 23.29
N SER A 27 -6.61 9.22 22.23
CA SER A 27 -8.03 9.25 21.85
C SER A 27 -8.89 8.55 22.90
N ILE A 28 -10.02 9.18 23.22
CA ILE A 28 -11.06 8.55 24.05
C ILE A 28 -12.01 7.68 23.22
N HIS A 29 -11.90 7.71 21.88
CA HIS A 29 -12.78 7.01 20.96
C HIS A 29 -12.13 5.77 20.32
N PHE A 30 -10.81 5.75 20.21
CA PHE A 30 -10.07 4.71 19.51
C PHE A 30 -9.07 4.00 20.42
N ASP A 31 -8.87 2.74 20.10
CA ASP A 31 -7.93 1.83 20.72
C ASP A 31 -7.14 1.16 19.60
N LEU A 32 -5.86 1.47 19.50
CA LEU A 32 -5.02 1.04 18.39
C LEU A 32 -4.32 -0.27 18.72
N ILE A 33 -4.39 -1.22 17.78
CA ILE A 33 -3.66 -2.48 17.83
C ILE A 33 -2.74 -2.51 16.61
N GLY A 34 -1.44 -2.60 16.84
CA GLY A 34 -0.45 -2.72 15.77
C GLY A 34 -0.31 -4.16 15.31
N ALA A 35 -0.19 -4.39 14.01
CA ALA A 35 0.14 -5.69 13.45
C ALA A 35 1.23 -5.57 12.38
N ASN A 36 2.12 -6.56 12.28
CA ASN A 36 3.18 -6.54 11.28
C ASN A 36 3.67 -7.94 10.90
N SER A 37 4.23 -8.04 9.68
CA SER A 37 4.87 -9.25 9.18
C SER A 37 6.35 -9.38 9.58
N VAL A 38 6.95 -8.29 10.06
CA VAL A 38 8.34 -8.22 10.48
C VAL A 38 8.45 -7.44 11.80
N GLU A 39 9.46 -7.74 12.59
CA GLU A 39 9.80 -6.93 13.76
C GLU A 39 10.44 -5.62 13.31
N ASP A 40 9.81 -4.52 13.67
CA ASP A 40 10.28 -3.17 13.37
C ASP A 40 9.85 -2.17 14.46
N HIS A 41 9.82 -0.89 14.12
CA HIS A 41 9.48 0.20 15.05
C HIS A 41 8.09 0.03 15.69
N GLY A 42 7.15 -0.61 15.02
CA GLY A 42 5.79 -0.85 15.53
C GLY A 42 5.79 -1.65 16.83
N LEU A 43 6.69 -2.63 16.98
CA LEU A 43 6.83 -3.44 18.18
C LEU A 43 7.06 -2.59 19.44
N TYR A 44 7.79 -1.48 19.33
CA TYR A 44 8.16 -0.62 20.45
C TYR A 44 7.20 0.54 20.70
N VAL A 45 6.30 0.79 19.76
CA VAL A 45 5.39 1.95 19.78
C VAL A 45 3.98 1.58 20.17
N TYR A 46 3.47 0.44 19.66
CA TYR A 46 2.10 0.00 19.94
C TYR A 46 2.05 -0.78 21.25
N GLU A 47 1.22 -0.35 22.19
CA GLU A 47 1.00 -1.03 23.47
C GLU A 47 0.49 -2.48 23.27
N ARG A 48 -0.36 -2.67 22.26
CA ARG A 48 -0.79 -3.99 21.78
C ARG A 48 -0.23 -4.23 20.39
N TYR A 49 0.62 -5.23 20.28
CA TYR A 49 1.31 -5.60 19.05
C TYR A 49 1.07 -7.07 18.70
N ILE A 50 0.84 -7.34 17.44
CA ILE A 50 0.66 -8.67 16.86
C ILE A 50 1.75 -8.84 15.79
N GLY A 51 2.73 -9.70 16.09
CA GLY A 51 3.79 -10.09 15.16
C GLY A 51 3.41 -11.27 14.26
N ASP A 52 4.35 -11.67 13.42
CA ASP A 52 4.28 -12.87 12.59
C ASP A 52 3.03 -12.92 11.67
N VAL A 53 2.48 -11.77 11.30
CA VAL A 53 1.41 -11.71 10.31
C VAL A 53 2.00 -12.10 8.95
N PRO A 54 1.37 -13.01 8.18
CA PRO A 54 1.84 -13.34 6.83
C PRO A 54 2.01 -12.10 5.96
N TYR A 55 2.91 -12.17 4.97
CA TYR A 55 3.04 -11.09 4.00
C TYR A 55 1.77 -10.96 3.15
N VAL A 56 1.52 -9.76 2.63
CA VAL A 56 0.35 -9.50 1.76
C VAL A 56 0.28 -10.39 0.53
N THR A 57 1.42 -10.95 0.11
CA THR A 57 1.54 -11.87 -1.02
C THR A 57 1.29 -13.33 -0.66
N ASP A 58 1.17 -13.66 0.62
CA ASP A 58 1.02 -15.05 1.07
C ASP A 58 -0.46 -15.48 0.99
N ASP A 59 -0.70 -16.71 0.57
CA ASP A 59 -2.05 -17.26 0.37
C ASP A 59 -2.90 -17.23 1.65
N ASN A 60 -2.26 -17.33 2.82
CA ASN A 60 -2.93 -17.33 4.12
C ASN A 60 -3.08 -15.93 4.75
N PHE A 61 -2.68 -14.85 4.06
CA PHE A 61 -2.74 -13.49 4.61
C PHE A 61 -4.15 -13.10 5.04
N ILE A 62 -5.14 -13.21 4.14
CA ILE A 62 -6.52 -12.80 4.43
C ILE A 62 -7.15 -13.64 5.54
N SER A 63 -6.92 -14.94 5.56
CA SER A 63 -7.43 -15.82 6.64
C SER A 63 -6.79 -15.52 8.00
N SER A 64 -5.52 -15.14 8.01
CA SER A 64 -4.82 -14.69 9.23
C SER A 64 -5.40 -13.37 9.74
N ILE A 65 -5.56 -12.36 8.88
CA ILE A 65 -6.21 -11.09 9.26
C ILE A 65 -7.63 -11.32 9.76
N GLN A 66 -8.41 -12.19 9.11
CA GLN A 66 -9.77 -12.54 9.57
C GLN A 66 -9.74 -13.15 10.98
N SER A 67 -8.78 -14.00 11.28
CA SER A 67 -8.60 -14.59 12.61
C SER A 67 -8.27 -13.53 13.65
N ILE A 68 -7.38 -12.61 13.33
CA ILE A 68 -7.03 -11.45 14.19
C ILE A 68 -8.27 -10.58 14.45
N VAL A 69 -9.03 -10.26 13.40
CA VAL A 69 -10.27 -9.47 13.52
C VAL A 69 -11.23 -10.10 14.53
N LYS A 70 -11.45 -11.41 14.43
CA LYS A 70 -12.34 -12.14 15.36
C LYS A 70 -11.77 -12.20 16.78
N GLN A 71 -10.50 -12.57 16.91
CA GLN A 71 -9.85 -12.76 18.22
C GLN A 71 -9.80 -11.47 19.03
N TYR A 72 -9.46 -10.36 18.39
CA TYR A 72 -9.28 -9.07 19.05
C TYR A 72 -10.52 -8.16 18.94
N GLN A 73 -11.60 -8.66 18.32
CA GLN A 73 -12.84 -7.90 18.12
C GLN A 73 -12.59 -6.55 17.45
N ILE A 74 -11.92 -6.58 16.31
CA ILE A 74 -11.53 -5.37 15.55
C ILE A 74 -12.77 -4.77 14.88
N ASP A 75 -12.99 -3.48 15.09
CA ASP A 75 -14.08 -2.71 14.44
C ASP A 75 -13.70 -2.25 13.04
N ALA A 76 -12.41 -1.92 12.83
CA ALA A 76 -11.91 -1.52 11.51
C ALA A 76 -10.40 -1.77 11.37
N ILE A 77 -9.95 -1.93 10.12
CA ILE A 77 -8.55 -2.05 9.75
C ILE A 77 -8.10 -0.75 9.08
N TYR A 78 -6.97 -0.21 9.51
CA TYR A 78 -6.27 0.88 8.84
C TYR A 78 -5.03 0.32 8.13
N PRO A 79 -5.09 0.11 6.82
CA PRO A 79 -3.93 -0.32 6.06
C PRO A 79 -2.98 0.86 5.84
N ALA A 80 -1.72 0.69 6.19
CA ALA A 80 -0.71 1.74 6.16
C ALA A 80 0.37 1.51 5.07
N MET A 81 0.02 0.79 4.01
CA MET A 81 0.87 0.51 2.85
C MET A 81 -0.01 0.23 1.62
N ASP A 82 0.38 0.71 0.45
CA ASP A 82 -0.42 0.64 -0.78
C ASP A 82 -0.85 -0.79 -1.15
N SER A 83 0.06 -1.76 -1.07
CA SER A 83 -0.28 -3.16 -1.35
C SER A 83 -1.26 -3.75 -0.33
N ALA A 84 -1.16 -3.36 0.94
CA ALA A 84 -2.10 -3.77 1.97
C ALA A 84 -3.48 -3.12 1.76
N ILE A 85 -3.53 -1.85 1.35
CA ILE A 85 -4.80 -1.17 1.02
C ILE A 85 -5.56 -1.95 -0.03
N THR A 86 -4.92 -2.26 -1.15
CA THR A 86 -5.55 -2.91 -2.29
C THR A 86 -6.13 -4.28 -1.91
N ILE A 87 -5.32 -5.13 -1.27
CA ILE A 87 -5.75 -6.50 -0.97
C ILE A 87 -6.79 -6.55 0.16
N LEU A 88 -6.63 -5.75 1.22
CA LEU A 88 -7.58 -5.71 2.33
C LEU A 88 -8.93 -5.14 1.88
N LYS A 89 -8.91 -4.08 1.06
CA LYS A 89 -10.15 -3.48 0.55
C LYS A 89 -10.92 -4.41 -0.37
N ALA A 90 -10.23 -5.13 -1.25
CA ALA A 90 -10.84 -6.13 -2.12
C ALA A 90 -11.51 -7.28 -1.33
N ASN A 91 -11.03 -7.57 -0.13
CA ASN A 91 -11.52 -8.65 0.74
C ASN A 91 -12.36 -8.17 1.94
N GLU A 92 -12.78 -6.90 1.97
CA GLU A 92 -13.51 -6.29 3.10
C GLU A 92 -14.74 -7.11 3.53
N SER A 93 -15.47 -7.68 2.57
CA SER A 93 -16.68 -8.47 2.84
C SER A 93 -16.42 -9.74 3.66
N VAL A 94 -15.26 -10.37 3.51
CA VAL A 94 -14.90 -11.61 4.22
C VAL A 94 -14.16 -11.33 5.53
N LEU A 95 -13.58 -10.17 5.70
CA LEU A 95 -12.83 -9.81 6.91
C LEU A 95 -13.74 -9.61 8.13
N GLY A 96 -15.00 -9.26 7.92
CA GLY A 96 -15.99 -9.08 9.00
C GLY A 96 -15.86 -7.74 9.72
N CYS A 97 -15.05 -6.82 9.24
CA CYS A 97 -14.92 -5.46 9.75
C CYS A 97 -14.64 -4.48 8.59
N ARG A 98 -14.70 -3.19 8.88
CA ARG A 98 -14.49 -2.14 7.89
C ARG A 98 -13.01 -1.95 7.54
N VAL A 99 -12.67 -1.73 6.27
CA VAL A 99 -11.33 -1.30 5.83
C VAL A 99 -11.34 0.20 5.55
N ILE A 100 -10.55 0.94 6.31
CA ILE A 100 -10.46 2.41 6.22
C ILE A 100 -9.60 2.76 5.02
N SER A 101 -10.23 2.96 3.88
CA SER A 101 -9.60 3.36 2.63
C SER A 101 -10.62 4.00 1.68
N SER A 102 -10.13 4.51 0.55
CA SER A 102 -10.97 4.90 -0.58
C SER A 102 -11.67 3.68 -1.20
N PRO A 103 -12.70 3.87 -2.04
CA PRO A 103 -13.27 2.78 -2.84
C PRO A 103 -12.22 2.03 -3.66
N SER A 104 -12.47 0.75 -3.96
CA SER A 104 -11.53 -0.13 -4.67
C SER A 104 -11.03 0.47 -5.98
N ASP A 105 -11.93 1.02 -6.80
CA ASP A 105 -11.57 1.65 -8.08
C ASP A 105 -10.60 2.83 -7.89
N THR A 106 -10.83 3.66 -6.88
CA THR A 106 -9.94 4.77 -6.54
C THR A 106 -8.57 4.25 -6.09
N THR A 107 -8.55 3.21 -5.25
CA THR A 107 -7.31 2.58 -4.78
C THR A 107 -6.49 2.02 -5.93
N GLU A 108 -7.14 1.31 -6.86
CA GLU A 108 -6.48 0.78 -8.05
C GLU A 108 -5.91 1.87 -8.96
N ILE A 109 -6.64 2.96 -9.16
CA ILE A 109 -6.16 4.10 -9.96
C ILE A 109 -4.93 4.71 -9.29
N CYS A 110 -4.99 4.97 -7.98
CA CYS A 110 -3.90 5.59 -7.23
C CYS A 110 -2.65 4.69 -7.13
N SER A 111 -2.81 3.37 -7.10
CA SER A 111 -1.68 2.43 -7.07
C SER A 111 -0.93 2.33 -8.41
N SER A 112 -1.57 2.67 -9.52
CA SER A 112 -1.01 2.59 -10.87
C SER A 112 -0.72 3.96 -11.46
N LYS A 113 0.55 4.24 -11.73
CA LYS A 113 0.98 5.49 -12.39
C LYS A 113 0.32 5.66 -13.76
N GLU A 114 0.20 4.56 -14.52
CA GLU A 114 -0.44 4.57 -15.83
C GLU A 114 -1.93 4.92 -15.74
N LYS A 115 -2.69 4.26 -14.84
CA LYS A 115 -4.11 4.56 -14.62
C LYS A 115 -4.29 6.01 -14.15
N THR A 116 -3.46 6.48 -13.22
CA THR A 116 -3.48 7.86 -12.72
C THR A 116 -3.23 8.87 -13.84
N TYR A 117 -2.20 8.66 -14.68
CA TYR A 117 -1.91 9.58 -15.78
C TYR A 117 -3.01 9.57 -16.83
N ASN A 118 -3.54 8.40 -17.18
CA ASN A 118 -4.63 8.30 -18.13
C ASN A 118 -5.92 9.00 -17.66
N LEU A 119 -6.22 8.92 -16.37
CA LEU A 119 -7.37 9.63 -15.79
C LEU A 119 -7.16 11.16 -15.80
N LEU A 120 -5.96 11.61 -15.41
CA LEU A 120 -5.72 13.02 -15.14
C LEU A 120 -5.24 13.84 -16.34
N LYS A 121 -4.77 13.21 -17.42
CA LYS A 121 -4.15 13.89 -18.58
C LYS A 121 -5.01 14.95 -19.27
N THR A 122 -6.33 14.90 -19.09
CA THR A 122 -7.27 15.90 -19.64
C THR A 122 -7.52 17.07 -18.69
N VAL A 123 -7.11 16.96 -17.42
CA VAL A 123 -7.40 17.94 -16.36
C VAL A 123 -6.13 18.65 -15.90
N ILE A 124 -5.04 17.92 -15.80
CA ILE A 124 -3.75 18.46 -15.37
C ILE A 124 -2.62 17.98 -16.30
N ARG A 125 -1.49 18.66 -16.20
CA ARG A 125 -0.26 18.25 -16.90
C ARG A 125 0.28 16.97 -16.24
N THR A 126 0.33 15.88 -17.03
CA THR A 126 0.94 14.61 -16.61
C THR A 126 2.25 14.36 -17.34
N PRO A 127 3.16 13.54 -16.81
CA PRO A 127 4.31 13.06 -17.56
C PRO A 127 3.88 12.40 -18.88
N LEU A 128 4.63 12.63 -19.93
CA LEU A 128 4.44 11.94 -21.20
C LEU A 128 4.92 10.50 -21.06
N THR A 129 4.08 9.55 -21.42
CA THR A 129 4.45 8.14 -21.50
C THR A 129 4.67 7.76 -22.96
N PHE A 130 5.68 6.96 -23.21
CA PHE A 130 6.06 6.55 -24.56
C PHE A 130 5.96 5.03 -24.69
N ASP A 131 5.39 4.58 -25.76
CA ASP A 131 5.64 3.26 -26.30
C ASP A 131 7.09 3.23 -26.80
N GLN A 132 7.84 2.15 -26.58
CA GLN A 132 9.24 2.03 -26.97
C GLN A 132 9.47 2.36 -28.46
N SER A 133 8.53 1.98 -29.33
CA SER A 133 8.57 2.28 -30.76
C SER A 133 8.50 3.78 -31.10
N LYS A 134 8.09 4.60 -30.12
CA LYS A 134 7.91 6.06 -30.27
C LYS A 134 9.02 6.87 -29.61
N ILE A 135 10.00 6.24 -29.01
CA ILE A 135 11.13 6.92 -28.39
C ILE A 135 12.02 7.49 -29.49
N LYS A 136 12.17 8.83 -29.50
CA LYS A 136 12.94 9.56 -30.53
C LYS A 136 14.28 10.10 -30.01
N SER A 137 14.40 10.23 -28.69
CA SER A 137 15.60 10.84 -28.09
C SER A 137 15.75 10.37 -26.64
N PHE A 138 16.98 10.43 -26.17
CA PHE A 138 17.38 10.17 -24.79
C PHE A 138 17.93 11.46 -24.16
N PRO A 139 17.99 11.57 -22.82
CA PRO A 139 17.62 10.54 -21.84
C PRO A 139 16.09 10.43 -21.64
N ILE A 140 15.66 9.24 -21.22
CA ILE A 140 14.29 8.97 -20.76
C ILE A 140 14.32 8.44 -19.33
N PHE A 141 13.19 8.54 -18.63
CA PHE A 141 13.06 8.01 -17.28
C PHE A 141 12.12 6.79 -17.31
N VAL A 142 12.65 5.66 -16.90
CA VAL A 142 11.92 4.39 -16.79
C VAL A 142 11.51 4.17 -15.35
N LYS A 143 10.29 3.72 -15.12
CA LYS A 143 9.77 3.40 -13.78
C LYS A 143 8.69 2.32 -13.84
N PRO A 144 8.56 1.48 -12.79
CA PRO A 144 7.48 0.50 -12.71
C PRO A 144 6.11 1.20 -12.74
N LYS A 145 5.12 0.61 -13.42
CA LYS A 145 3.73 1.08 -13.39
C LYS A 145 3.16 1.06 -11.98
N ILE A 146 3.48 0.01 -11.22
CA ILE A 146 3.14 -0.16 -9.81
C ILE A 146 4.44 -0.25 -9.02
N GLY A 147 4.58 0.52 -7.95
CA GLY A 147 5.79 0.50 -7.12
C GLY A 147 5.94 1.77 -6.29
N TYR A 148 6.78 1.70 -5.27
CA TYR A 148 7.01 2.75 -4.27
C TYR A 148 8.50 2.90 -3.95
N GLY A 149 8.87 4.01 -3.31
CA GLY A 149 10.23 4.24 -2.82
C GLY A 149 11.28 4.33 -3.92
N SER A 150 10.91 4.75 -5.13
CA SER A 150 11.81 4.85 -6.31
C SER A 150 12.51 3.55 -6.71
N ARG A 151 12.07 2.40 -6.21
CA ARG A 151 12.61 1.09 -6.59
C ARG A 151 12.30 0.83 -8.07
N GLY A 152 13.27 0.31 -8.79
CA GLY A 152 13.16 0.02 -10.22
C GLY A 152 13.12 1.27 -11.11
N CYS A 153 13.36 2.47 -10.60
CA CYS A 153 13.41 3.69 -11.40
C CYS A 153 14.83 3.94 -11.93
N ALA A 154 14.94 4.33 -13.19
CA ALA A 154 16.23 4.66 -13.80
C ALA A 154 16.13 5.76 -14.86
N CYS A 155 17.23 6.51 -15.02
CA CYS A 155 17.44 7.40 -16.15
C CYS A 155 18.24 6.63 -17.20
N VAL A 156 17.62 6.35 -18.33
CA VAL A 156 18.16 5.56 -19.44
C VAL A 156 18.64 6.49 -20.55
N ARG A 157 19.85 6.27 -21.07
CA ARG A 157 20.52 7.15 -22.03
C ARG A 157 20.69 6.56 -23.42
N SER A 158 20.36 5.26 -23.60
CA SER A 158 20.45 4.57 -24.88
C SER A 158 19.45 3.44 -25.01
N PHE A 159 19.27 2.92 -26.23
CA PHE A 159 18.45 1.72 -26.46
C PHE A 159 19.05 0.47 -25.83
N GLU A 160 20.36 0.38 -25.69
CA GLU A 160 21.05 -0.72 -25.03
C GLU A 160 20.72 -0.74 -23.53
N GLU A 161 20.78 0.41 -22.86
CA GLU A 161 20.35 0.52 -21.48
C GLU A 161 18.86 0.20 -21.31
N LEU A 162 18.02 0.59 -22.28
CA LEU A 162 16.58 0.32 -22.23
C LEU A 162 16.26 -1.18 -22.36
N SER A 163 17.05 -1.92 -23.14
CA SER A 163 16.80 -3.35 -23.36
C SER A 163 16.79 -4.18 -22.07
N VAL A 164 17.54 -3.77 -21.05
CA VAL A 164 17.59 -4.42 -19.74
C VAL A 164 16.21 -4.47 -19.07
N TYR A 165 15.35 -3.49 -19.34
CA TYR A 165 14.01 -3.40 -18.75
C TYR A 165 12.97 -4.22 -19.52
N ASN A 166 13.26 -4.65 -20.75
CA ASN A 166 12.37 -5.47 -21.56
C ASN A 166 12.31 -6.93 -21.10
N ASP A 167 13.41 -7.40 -20.49
CA ASP A 167 13.57 -8.79 -20.06
C ASP A 167 13.07 -9.01 -18.60
N THR A 168 12.59 -7.96 -17.95
CA THR A 168 12.04 -8.08 -16.58
C THR A 168 10.57 -8.44 -16.62
N GLN A 169 10.09 -9.15 -15.57
CA GLN A 169 8.67 -9.44 -15.39
C GLN A 169 7.84 -8.23 -14.94
N GLU A 170 8.48 -7.08 -14.74
CA GLU A 170 7.81 -5.85 -14.30
C GLU A 170 7.33 -5.02 -15.50
N ASP A 171 6.11 -4.51 -15.39
CA ASP A 171 5.55 -3.56 -16.35
C ASP A 171 6.07 -2.14 -16.07
N PHE A 172 6.83 -1.59 -17.01
CA PHE A 172 7.39 -0.23 -16.94
C PHE A 172 6.59 0.80 -17.77
N LEU A 173 6.74 2.07 -17.36
CA LEU A 173 6.31 3.28 -18.07
C LEU A 173 7.51 4.04 -18.55
#